data_bd4ee5b0fcaabde32afa6538fb02454a
#
_entry.id   bd4ee5b0fcaabde32afa6538fb02454a
#
_cell.length_a   1.000
_cell.length_b   1.000
_cell.length_c   1.000
_cell.angle_alpha   90.00
_cell.angle_beta   90.00
_cell.angle_gamma   90.00
#
_symmetry.space_group_name_H-M   'P 1'
#
loop_
_entity.id
_entity.type
_entity.pdbx_description
1 polymer ?
#
loop_
_entity_poly.entity_id
_entity_poly.type
_entity_poly.pdbx_seq_one_letter_code
_entity_poly.pdbx_strand_id
1 'polypeptide(L)'
;NQKDLEKVIINKIIHILETTENGAILVFVKSGSEGNKLCSLLQQETKKLNYYPFCTSLSGKSYSEIHSVSGKSTKDYAVNINLWREHPNQNKNHPYERKVVMTTNVAESSITVKDAVYVIDSGKELTDRYNPEIMSRSLKDEWISQSAATQRRGRVGRIQEGICYHLYTEKQFQNLEPFPTPDIQKTDLSTELLDLMKLNDVSNVGDLNNKLDELMQPPEPKFRISALNILHALG
;
A
#
# COMPACT_ATOMS: atom_id res chain seq x y z
N ASN A 1 -3.72 18.86 6.16
CA ASN A 1 -4.75 18.13 6.94
C ASN A 1 -5.30 17.00 6.06
N GLN A 2 -5.67 15.85 6.66
CA GLN A 2 -6.12 14.66 5.91
C GLN A 2 -7.35 14.93 5.02
N LYS A 3 -8.31 15.72 5.50
CA LYS A 3 -9.50 16.10 4.70
C LYS A 3 -9.14 16.91 3.47
N ASP A 4 -8.07 17.69 3.53
CA ASP A 4 -7.62 18.47 2.38
C ASP A 4 -6.96 17.57 1.34
N LEU A 5 -6.17 16.57 1.76
CA LEU A 5 -5.58 15.58 0.87
C LEU A 5 -6.65 14.74 0.16
N GLU A 6 -7.68 14.27 0.88
CA GLU A 6 -8.82 13.55 0.30
C GLU A 6 -9.51 14.37 -0.81
N LYS A 7 -9.75 15.65 -0.57
CA LYS A 7 -10.33 16.57 -1.58
C LYS A 7 -9.40 16.74 -2.79
N VAL A 8 -8.11 16.89 -2.55
CA VAL A 8 -7.11 17.03 -3.64
C VAL A 8 -7.09 15.76 -4.50
N ILE A 9 -7.14 14.57 -3.88
CA ILE A 9 -7.20 13.29 -4.60
C ILE A 9 -8.47 13.25 -5.47
N ILE A 10 -9.65 13.49 -4.89
CA ILE A 10 -10.93 13.46 -5.62
C ILE A 10 -10.94 14.47 -6.77
N ASN A 11 -10.54 15.71 -6.52
CA ASN A 11 -10.48 16.74 -7.56
C ASN A 11 -9.51 16.35 -8.70
N LYS A 12 -8.37 15.74 -8.38
CA LYS A 12 -7.42 15.28 -9.38
C LYS A 12 -7.99 14.13 -10.22
N ILE A 13 -8.70 13.18 -9.61
CA ILE A 13 -9.38 12.11 -10.33
C ILE A 13 -10.44 12.71 -11.27
N ILE A 14 -11.32 13.57 -10.77
CA ILE A 14 -12.36 14.22 -11.58
C ILE A 14 -11.74 14.98 -12.75
N HIS A 15 -10.69 15.76 -12.51
CA HIS A 15 -9.97 16.47 -13.55
C HIS A 15 -9.45 15.52 -14.66
N ILE A 16 -8.87 14.38 -14.30
CA ILE A 16 -8.43 13.38 -15.29
C ILE A 16 -9.62 12.81 -16.06
N LEU A 17 -10.74 12.49 -15.36
CA LEU A 17 -11.94 11.96 -15.99
C LEU A 17 -12.56 12.93 -16.99
N GLU A 18 -12.53 14.24 -16.70
CA GLU A 18 -13.09 15.30 -17.55
C GLU A 18 -12.19 15.69 -18.73
N THR A 19 -10.86 15.60 -18.55
CA THR A 19 -9.89 16.10 -19.54
C THR A 19 -9.31 15.02 -20.43
N THR A 20 -9.61 13.74 -20.17
CA THR A 20 -9.03 12.60 -20.90
C THR A 20 -10.09 11.52 -21.16
N GLU A 21 -9.97 10.83 -22.29
CA GLU A 21 -10.97 9.84 -22.70
C GLU A 21 -10.67 8.43 -22.20
N ASN A 22 -9.43 8.03 -22.10
CA ASN A 22 -9.02 6.64 -21.90
C ASN A 22 -7.97 6.45 -20.79
N GLY A 23 -7.78 5.19 -20.39
CA GLY A 23 -6.79 4.75 -19.43
C GLY A 23 -7.31 4.67 -17.99
N ALA A 24 -6.88 3.65 -17.27
CA ALA A 24 -7.21 3.49 -15.86
C ALA A 24 -6.38 4.46 -15.00
N ILE A 25 -6.97 4.85 -13.87
CA ILE A 25 -6.34 5.70 -12.86
C ILE A 25 -5.98 4.84 -11.65
N LEU A 26 -4.71 4.78 -11.31
CA LEU A 26 -4.19 4.10 -10.13
C LEU A 26 -3.86 5.13 -9.06
N VAL A 27 -4.46 5.01 -7.88
CA VAL A 27 -4.33 5.98 -6.79
C VAL A 27 -3.70 5.31 -5.58
N PHE A 28 -2.49 5.72 -5.23
CA PHE A 28 -1.83 5.25 -4.02
C PHE A 28 -2.30 6.02 -2.80
N VAL A 29 -2.89 5.28 -1.85
CA VAL A 29 -3.43 5.76 -0.58
C VAL A 29 -2.77 5.03 0.58
N LYS A 30 -2.87 5.56 1.79
CA LYS A 30 -2.20 4.97 2.96
C LYS A 30 -2.84 3.67 3.45
N SER A 31 -4.16 3.49 3.24
CA SER A 31 -4.88 2.31 3.73
C SER A 31 -6.07 1.95 2.85
N GLY A 32 -6.51 0.69 2.94
CA GLY A 32 -7.71 0.23 2.24
C GLY A 32 -8.99 0.91 2.73
N SER A 33 -9.09 1.24 4.01
CA SER A 33 -10.23 1.98 4.55
C SER A 33 -10.33 3.38 3.96
N GLU A 34 -9.19 4.08 3.79
CA GLU A 34 -9.13 5.35 3.07
C GLU A 34 -9.54 5.18 1.61
N GLY A 35 -9.04 4.14 0.93
CA GLY A 35 -9.42 3.84 -0.45
C GLY A 35 -10.92 3.60 -0.62
N ASN A 36 -11.54 2.84 0.27
CA ASN A 36 -12.99 2.61 0.27
C ASN A 36 -13.78 3.90 0.47
N LYS A 37 -13.34 4.73 1.41
CA LYS A 37 -13.93 6.06 1.68
C LYS A 37 -13.84 6.95 0.44
N LEU A 38 -12.67 7.00 -0.19
CA LEU A 38 -12.45 7.79 -1.42
C LEU A 38 -13.29 7.29 -2.58
N CYS A 39 -13.46 5.97 -2.76
CA CYS A 39 -14.37 5.42 -3.76
C CYS A 39 -15.82 5.89 -3.53
N SER A 40 -16.29 5.85 -2.29
CA SER A 40 -17.64 6.32 -1.96
C SER A 40 -17.82 7.82 -2.22
N LEU A 41 -16.83 8.63 -1.87
CA LEU A 41 -16.83 10.09 -2.15
C LEU A 41 -16.79 10.36 -3.66
N LEU A 42 -15.94 9.65 -4.40
CA LEU A 42 -15.85 9.78 -5.85
C LEU A 42 -17.19 9.49 -6.52
N GLN A 43 -17.85 8.39 -6.15
CA GLN A 43 -19.16 8.03 -6.68
C GLN A 43 -20.23 9.09 -6.39
N GLN A 44 -20.20 9.73 -5.21
CA GLN A 44 -21.12 10.82 -4.88
C GLN A 44 -20.88 12.05 -5.74
N GLU A 45 -19.63 12.45 -5.95
CA GLU A 45 -19.28 13.61 -6.75
C GLU A 45 -19.52 13.41 -8.24
N THR A 46 -19.11 12.26 -8.77
CA THR A 46 -19.28 11.96 -10.22
C THR A 46 -20.73 11.70 -10.62
N LYS A 47 -21.56 11.22 -9.68
CA LYS A 47 -23.01 11.12 -9.90
C LYS A 47 -23.65 12.48 -10.20
N LYS A 48 -23.17 13.56 -9.58
CA LYS A 48 -23.65 14.94 -9.86
C LYS A 48 -23.31 15.37 -11.30
N LEU A 49 -22.21 14.82 -11.84
CA LEU A 49 -21.75 15.05 -13.21
C LEU A 49 -22.34 14.07 -14.24
N ASN A 50 -23.24 13.19 -13.81
CA ASN A 50 -23.77 12.09 -14.59
C ASN A 50 -22.70 11.17 -15.19
N TYR A 51 -21.62 10.93 -14.42
CA TYR A 51 -20.49 10.09 -14.79
C TYR A 51 -20.34 8.92 -13.80
N TYR A 52 -20.04 7.72 -14.29
CA TYR A 52 -20.07 6.48 -13.51
C TYR A 52 -18.75 5.70 -13.61
N PRO A 53 -17.70 6.09 -12.88
CA PRO A 53 -16.45 5.34 -12.86
C PRO A 53 -16.60 4.04 -12.05
N PHE A 54 -15.98 2.97 -12.53
CA PHE A 54 -15.73 1.80 -11.69
C PHE A 54 -14.61 2.14 -10.69
N CYS A 55 -14.94 2.27 -9.41
CA CYS A 55 -13.96 2.50 -8.37
C CYS A 55 -13.86 1.31 -7.42
N THR A 56 -12.64 0.84 -7.20
CA THR A 56 -12.33 -0.25 -6.27
C THR A 56 -11.13 0.07 -5.42
N SER A 57 -11.07 -0.49 -4.21
CA SER A 57 -9.93 -0.36 -3.30
C SER A 57 -9.24 -1.70 -3.10
N LEU A 58 -7.92 -1.72 -3.33
CA LEU A 58 -7.05 -2.86 -3.15
C LEU A 58 -6.25 -2.67 -1.86
N SER A 59 -6.62 -3.40 -0.85
CA SER A 59 -5.79 -3.59 0.34
C SER A 59 -5.89 -5.05 0.72
N GLY A 60 -4.78 -5.69 0.92
CA GLY A 60 -4.55 -7.12 1.12
C GLY A 60 -5.64 -8.04 1.68
N LYS A 61 -6.64 -7.53 2.40
CA LYS A 61 -7.76 -8.31 2.95
C LYS A 61 -9.15 -7.84 2.52
N SER A 62 -9.33 -6.59 2.08
CA SER A 62 -10.67 -5.99 1.92
C SER A 62 -11.37 -6.27 0.60
N TYR A 63 -10.68 -6.76 -0.41
CA TYR A 63 -11.29 -6.95 -1.73
C TYR A 63 -12.34 -8.08 -1.72
N SER A 64 -12.12 -9.13 -0.94
CA SER A 64 -13.04 -10.25 -0.82
C SER A 64 -14.38 -9.88 -0.16
N GLU A 65 -14.38 -8.87 0.71
CA GLU A 65 -15.58 -8.45 1.45
C GLU A 65 -16.50 -7.54 0.61
N ILE A 66 -15.92 -6.70 -0.26
CA ILE A 66 -16.68 -5.69 -1.02
C ILE A 66 -17.43 -6.31 -2.20
N HIS A 67 -16.96 -7.38 -2.79
CA HIS A 67 -17.51 -7.97 -4.00
C HIS A 67 -18.00 -9.42 -3.88
N SER A 68 -18.22 -9.95 -2.66
CA SER A 68 -18.77 -11.29 -2.39
C SER A 68 -18.05 -12.44 -3.13
N VAL A 69 -16.79 -12.26 -3.50
CA VAL A 69 -16.01 -13.29 -4.19
C VAL A 69 -15.23 -14.05 -3.15
N SER A 70 -15.90 -15.00 -2.51
CA SER A 70 -15.30 -15.89 -1.51
C SER A 70 -14.16 -16.71 -2.09
N GLY A 71 -13.03 -16.72 -1.42
CA GLY A 71 -12.04 -17.80 -1.50
C GLY A 71 -11.02 -17.74 -2.62
N LYS A 72 -10.72 -16.58 -3.22
CA LYS A 72 -9.79 -16.50 -4.37
C LYS A 72 -8.44 -15.84 -4.05
N SER A 73 -7.38 -16.33 -4.68
CA SER A 73 -6.00 -15.89 -4.52
C SER A 73 -5.73 -14.48 -5.07
N THR A 74 -4.56 -13.88 -4.75
CA THR A 74 -4.13 -12.58 -5.30
C THR A 74 -4.12 -12.53 -6.84
N LYS A 75 -3.95 -13.65 -7.52
CA LYS A 75 -4.04 -13.74 -8.99
C LYS A 75 -5.46 -13.49 -9.50
N ASP A 76 -6.48 -13.91 -8.76
CA ASP A 76 -7.88 -13.72 -9.12
C ASP A 76 -8.31 -12.25 -8.99
N TYR A 77 -7.69 -11.49 -8.06
CA TYR A 77 -7.94 -10.05 -7.94
C TYR A 77 -7.50 -9.27 -9.18
N ALA A 78 -6.32 -9.59 -9.72
CA ALA A 78 -5.83 -8.95 -10.94
C ALA A 78 -6.73 -9.23 -12.14
N VAL A 79 -7.30 -10.43 -12.23
CA VAL A 79 -8.26 -10.81 -13.28
C VAL A 79 -9.55 -10.00 -13.13
N ASN A 80 -10.14 -9.96 -11.93
CA ASN A 80 -11.41 -9.25 -11.69
C ASN A 80 -11.31 -7.73 -11.94
N ILE A 81 -10.19 -7.10 -11.59
CA ILE A 81 -9.96 -5.68 -11.89
C ILE A 81 -9.88 -5.44 -13.40
N ASN A 82 -9.35 -6.38 -14.15
CA ASN A 82 -9.25 -6.25 -15.60
C ASN A 82 -10.58 -6.54 -16.32
N LEU A 83 -11.50 -7.26 -15.68
CA LEU A 83 -12.87 -7.52 -16.14
C LEU A 83 -13.90 -6.49 -15.61
N TRP A 84 -13.47 -5.30 -15.29
CA TRP A 84 -14.27 -4.27 -14.61
C TRP A 84 -15.56 -3.89 -15.38
N ARG A 85 -15.56 -3.99 -16.71
CA ARG A 85 -16.75 -3.70 -17.52
C ARG A 85 -17.86 -4.73 -17.37
N GLU A 86 -17.52 -5.93 -16.93
CA GLU A 86 -18.44 -7.05 -16.72
C GLU A 86 -19.12 -7.00 -15.35
N HIS A 87 -18.61 -6.14 -14.43
CA HIS A 87 -19.24 -5.96 -13.13
C HIS A 87 -20.59 -5.27 -13.26
N PRO A 88 -21.63 -5.77 -12.56
CA PRO A 88 -22.93 -5.10 -12.55
C PRO A 88 -22.81 -3.71 -11.95
N ASN A 89 -23.16 -2.69 -12.70
CA ASN A 89 -23.23 -1.34 -12.19
C ASN A 89 -24.41 -1.22 -11.22
N GLN A 90 -24.18 -0.56 -10.08
CA GLN A 90 -25.27 -0.24 -9.15
C GLN A 90 -26.36 0.61 -9.80
N ASN A 91 -25.99 1.42 -10.79
CA ASN A 91 -26.94 2.11 -11.64
C ASN A 91 -27.16 1.30 -12.92
N LYS A 92 -28.23 0.47 -12.94
CA LYS A 92 -28.53 -0.48 -14.02
C LYS A 92 -28.66 0.14 -15.41
N ASN A 93 -28.77 1.46 -15.50
CA ASN A 93 -29.01 2.20 -16.75
C ASN A 93 -27.73 2.77 -17.39
N HIS A 94 -26.60 2.70 -16.72
CA HIS A 94 -25.35 3.26 -17.23
C HIS A 94 -24.20 2.26 -17.10
N PRO A 95 -23.46 1.95 -18.17
CA PRO A 95 -22.24 1.16 -18.08
C PRO A 95 -21.16 1.94 -17.33
N TYR A 96 -20.18 1.22 -16.78
CA TYR A 96 -18.98 1.88 -16.26
C TYR A 96 -18.15 2.48 -17.40
N GLU A 97 -17.71 3.72 -17.23
CA GLU A 97 -16.99 4.47 -18.26
C GLU A 97 -15.48 4.43 -18.10
N ARG A 98 -15.00 4.44 -16.87
CA ARG A 98 -13.56 4.44 -16.55
C ARG A 98 -13.28 3.61 -15.30
N LYS A 99 -12.05 3.12 -15.20
CA LYS A 99 -11.58 2.36 -14.04
C LYS A 99 -10.69 3.24 -13.15
N VAL A 100 -11.02 3.30 -11.86
CA VAL A 100 -10.22 3.94 -10.81
C VAL A 100 -9.90 2.89 -9.75
N VAL A 101 -8.63 2.69 -9.46
CA VAL A 101 -8.15 1.70 -8.50
C VAL A 101 -7.41 2.41 -7.38
N MET A 102 -8.03 2.45 -6.20
CA MET A 102 -7.36 2.86 -4.97
C MET A 102 -6.50 1.71 -4.47
N THR A 103 -5.27 1.96 -4.11
CA THR A 103 -4.36 0.90 -3.66
C THR A 103 -3.36 1.40 -2.63
N THR A 104 -2.81 0.47 -1.86
CA THR A 104 -1.68 0.71 -0.98
C THR A 104 -0.39 0.23 -1.63
N ASN A 105 0.69 0.09 -0.87
CA ASN A 105 1.96 -0.50 -1.30
C ASN A 105 1.84 -1.91 -1.94
N VAL A 106 0.71 -2.60 -1.77
CA VAL A 106 0.42 -3.89 -2.43
C VAL A 106 0.57 -3.80 -3.95
N ALA A 107 0.20 -2.67 -4.57
CA ALA A 107 0.36 -2.51 -6.01
C ALA A 107 1.76 -1.99 -6.43
N GLU A 108 2.67 -1.75 -5.49
CA GLU A 108 4.05 -1.38 -5.83
C GLU A 108 4.82 -2.55 -6.47
N SER A 109 4.46 -3.80 -6.16
CA SER A 109 5.16 -4.99 -6.67
C SER A 109 4.22 -6.09 -7.17
N SER A 110 3.07 -6.29 -6.53
CA SER A 110 2.31 -7.54 -6.63
C SER A 110 1.17 -7.53 -7.64
N ILE A 111 0.66 -6.36 -8.06
CA ILE A 111 -0.53 -6.25 -8.91
C ILE A 111 -0.25 -5.40 -10.14
N THR A 112 -0.63 -5.93 -11.31
CA THR A 112 -0.58 -5.20 -12.57
C THR A 112 -1.99 -4.79 -12.99
N VAL A 113 -2.23 -3.48 -13.09
CA VAL A 113 -3.44 -2.90 -13.69
C VAL A 113 -3.10 -2.64 -15.15
N LYS A 114 -3.62 -3.49 -16.05
CA LYS A 114 -3.17 -3.57 -17.44
C LYS A 114 -3.28 -2.29 -18.24
N ASP A 115 -4.33 -1.52 -18.05
CA ASP A 115 -4.65 -0.30 -18.78
C ASP A 115 -4.40 0.98 -17.99
N ALA A 116 -3.54 0.90 -16.95
CA ALA A 116 -3.16 2.06 -16.17
C ALA A 116 -2.34 3.05 -17.01
N VAL A 117 -2.83 4.27 -17.07
CA VAL A 117 -2.18 5.42 -17.74
C VAL A 117 -1.84 6.50 -16.74
N TYR A 118 -2.65 6.63 -15.70
CA TYR A 118 -2.50 7.67 -14.69
C TYR A 118 -2.19 7.07 -13.33
N VAL A 119 -1.17 7.63 -12.67
CA VAL A 119 -0.90 7.39 -11.26
C VAL A 119 -1.15 8.67 -10.48
N ILE A 120 -1.82 8.57 -9.36
CA ILE A 120 -1.90 9.61 -8.33
C ILE A 120 -1.22 9.05 -7.09
N ASP A 121 -0.15 9.67 -6.64
CA ASP A 121 0.61 9.24 -5.48
C ASP A 121 0.45 10.24 -4.33
N SER A 122 -0.21 9.80 -3.25
CA SER A 122 -0.39 10.62 -2.05
C SER A 122 0.89 10.86 -1.26
N GLY A 123 1.95 10.07 -1.51
CA GLY A 123 3.19 10.09 -0.74
C GLY A 123 3.07 9.48 0.66
N LYS A 124 1.94 8.83 0.97
CA LYS A 124 1.63 8.32 2.30
C LYS A 124 1.49 6.80 2.32
N GLU A 125 1.85 6.22 3.48
CA GLU A 125 1.61 4.82 3.80
C GLU A 125 1.32 4.63 5.29
N LEU A 126 0.69 3.49 5.65
CA LEU A 126 0.61 3.01 7.03
C LEU A 126 1.71 1.99 7.24
N THR A 127 2.56 2.27 8.22
CA THR A 127 3.66 1.40 8.62
C THR A 127 3.37 0.79 9.99
N ASP A 128 3.51 -0.52 10.11
CA ASP A 128 3.51 -1.20 11.41
C ASP A 128 4.85 -0.88 12.11
N ARG A 129 4.75 -0.34 13.32
CA ARG A 129 5.87 0.02 14.17
C ARG A 129 5.73 -0.66 15.52
N TYR A 130 6.73 -1.44 15.87
CA TYR A 130 6.88 -2.03 17.19
C TYR A 130 7.69 -1.10 18.10
N ASN A 131 7.17 -0.86 19.29
CA ASN A 131 7.93 -0.16 20.34
C ASN A 131 8.46 -1.20 21.34
N PRO A 132 9.77 -1.48 21.34
CA PRO A 132 10.36 -2.50 22.21
C PRO A 132 10.34 -2.14 23.70
N GLU A 133 10.22 -0.85 24.07
CA GLU A 133 10.21 -0.42 25.47
C GLU A 133 8.88 -0.77 26.17
N ILE A 134 7.78 -0.71 25.45
CA ILE A 134 6.44 -1.01 25.97
C ILE A 134 5.83 -2.25 25.32
N MET A 135 6.61 -3.00 24.54
CA MET A 135 6.21 -4.23 23.84
C MET A 135 4.87 -4.08 23.08
N SER A 136 4.69 -2.95 22.40
CA SER A 136 3.42 -2.59 21.75
C SER A 136 3.62 -2.32 20.26
N ARG A 137 2.63 -2.75 19.45
CA ARG A 137 2.56 -2.43 18.01
C ARG A 137 1.60 -1.27 17.77
N SER A 138 1.93 -0.43 16.82
CA SER A 138 1.09 0.68 16.38
C SER A 138 1.22 0.92 14.88
N LEU A 139 0.12 1.27 14.23
CA LEU A 139 0.14 1.75 12.85
C LEU A 139 0.41 3.26 12.83
N LYS A 140 1.44 3.65 12.09
CA LYS A 140 1.80 5.07 11.91
C LYS A 140 1.58 5.52 10.48
N ASP A 141 1.00 6.71 10.34
CA ASP A 141 0.89 7.43 9.06
C ASP A 141 2.24 8.11 8.78
N GLU A 142 2.96 7.57 7.81
CA GLU A 142 4.31 8.03 7.48
C GLU A 142 4.40 8.44 6.00
N TRP A 143 5.45 9.19 5.67
CA TRP A 143 5.85 9.42 4.30
C TRP A 143 6.52 8.18 3.73
N ILE A 144 6.28 7.91 2.45
CA ILE A 144 6.97 6.84 1.72
C ILE A 144 8.45 7.20 1.50
N SER A 145 9.25 6.22 1.09
CA SER A 145 10.62 6.47 0.64
C SER A 145 10.68 6.96 -0.81
N GLN A 146 11.83 7.51 -1.23
CA GLN A 146 12.08 7.89 -2.63
C GLN A 146 12.00 6.68 -3.57
N SER A 147 12.51 5.52 -3.12
CA SER A 147 12.43 4.28 -3.89
C SER A 147 10.98 3.83 -4.07
N ALA A 148 10.13 3.92 -3.05
CA ALA A 148 8.70 3.61 -3.15
C ALA A 148 8.00 4.57 -4.12
N ALA A 149 8.26 5.89 -4.04
CA ALA A 149 7.74 6.87 -4.99
C ALA A 149 8.12 6.54 -6.44
N THR A 150 9.36 6.11 -6.66
CA THR A 150 9.85 5.68 -7.97
C THR A 150 9.14 4.41 -8.45
N GLN A 151 8.91 3.44 -7.58
CA GLN A 151 8.16 2.22 -7.90
C GLN A 151 6.70 2.53 -8.23
N ARG A 152 6.02 3.42 -7.48
CA ARG A 152 4.66 3.87 -7.74
C ARG A 152 4.56 4.54 -9.12
N ARG A 153 5.47 5.47 -9.43
CA ARG A 153 5.57 6.08 -10.76
C ARG A 153 5.76 5.04 -11.86
N GLY A 154 6.58 4.03 -11.64
CA GLY A 154 6.85 2.94 -12.59
C GLY A 154 5.67 1.99 -12.82
N ARG A 155 4.50 2.19 -12.21
CA ARG A 155 3.28 1.42 -12.52
C ARG A 155 2.63 1.81 -13.83
N VAL A 156 2.97 2.97 -14.38
CA VAL A 156 2.55 3.47 -15.70
C VAL A 156 3.77 3.65 -16.62
N GLY A 157 3.51 3.91 -17.90
CA GLY A 157 4.60 4.10 -18.89
C GLY A 157 5.25 2.80 -19.37
N ARG A 158 4.62 1.62 -19.19
CA ARG A 158 5.18 0.32 -19.61
C ARG A 158 4.79 -0.09 -21.03
N ILE A 159 3.55 0.17 -21.42
CA ILE A 159 2.98 -0.24 -22.71
C ILE A 159 2.70 1.01 -23.56
N GLN A 160 2.32 2.10 -22.92
CA GLN A 160 2.01 3.40 -23.54
C GLN A 160 2.50 4.50 -22.60
N GLU A 161 2.57 5.73 -23.09
CA GLU A 161 2.90 6.88 -22.25
C GLU A 161 1.97 6.99 -21.06
N GLY A 162 2.53 7.29 -19.89
CA GLY A 162 1.79 7.39 -18.63
C GLY A 162 2.16 8.65 -17.87
N ILE A 163 1.23 9.14 -17.07
CA ILE A 163 1.39 10.35 -16.26
C ILE A 163 1.29 9.99 -14.79
N CYS A 164 2.27 10.48 -13.99
CA CYS A 164 2.25 10.35 -12.54
C CYS A 164 2.09 11.73 -11.89
N TYR A 165 1.07 11.88 -11.06
CA TYR A 165 0.81 13.07 -10.26
C TYR A 165 1.25 12.79 -8.82
N HIS A 166 2.35 13.40 -8.39
CA HIS A 166 2.75 13.40 -6.99
C HIS A 166 2.01 14.52 -6.25
N LEU A 167 1.32 14.18 -5.16
CA LEU A 167 0.58 15.14 -4.33
C LEU A 167 1.46 15.73 -3.22
N TYR A 168 2.74 15.85 -3.50
CA TYR A 168 3.77 16.45 -2.66
C TYR A 168 4.77 17.20 -3.53
N THR A 169 5.47 18.13 -2.93
CA THR A 169 6.40 19.01 -3.64
C THR A 169 7.74 18.32 -3.89
N GLU A 170 8.51 18.81 -4.86
CA GLU A 170 9.89 18.37 -5.11
C GLU A 170 10.75 18.46 -3.84
N LYS A 171 10.62 19.54 -3.07
CA LYS A 171 11.31 19.72 -1.80
C LYS A 171 10.93 18.62 -0.77
N GLN A 172 9.65 18.23 -0.73
CA GLN A 172 9.22 17.13 0.14
C GLN A 172 9.81 15.81 -0.35
N PHE A 173 9.82 15.55 -1.66
CA PHE A 173 10.45 14.35 -2.22
C PHE A 173 11.94 14.26 -1.87
N GLN A 174 12.68 15.35 -2.00
CA GLN A 174 14.11 15.39 -1.65
C GLN A 174 14.39 15.12 -0.17
N ASN A 175 13.42 15.38 0.71
CA ASN A 175 13.51 15.12 2.14
C ASN A 175 13.01 13.72 2.55
N LEU A 176 12.51 12.90 1.61
CA LEU A 176 12.15 11.53 1.90
C LEU A 176 13.41 10.68 2.10
N GLU A 177 13.30 9.66 2.94
CA GLU A 177 14.35 8.64 3.06
C GLU A 177 14.59 7.95 1.71
N PRO A 178 15.83 7.68 1.32
CA PRO A 178 16.14 7.01 0.05
C PRO A 178 15.43 5.65 -0.10
N PHE A 179 15.42 4.85 1.00
CA PHE A 179 14.84 3.52 1.06
C PHE A 179 13.95 3.36 2.29
N PRO A 180 12.98 2.42 2.27
CA PRO A 180 12.15 2.14 3.45
C PRO A 180 13.02 1.51 4.55
N THR A 181 12.68 1.80 5.80
CA THR A 181 13.29 1.11 6.95
C THR A 181 13.03 -0.40 6.83
N PRO A 182 14.04 -1.26 6.90
CA PRO A 182 13.86 -2.71 6.89
C PRO A 182 12.95 -3.20 8.02
N ASP A 183 12.19 -4.27 7.77
CA ASP A 183 11.25 -4.79 8.76
C ASP A 183 11.96 -5.23 10.03
N ILE A 184 13.17 -5.79 9.92
CA ILE A 184 14.00 -6.21 11.07
C ILE A 184 14.37 -5.07 12.02
N GLN A 185 14.26 -3.81 11.58
CA GLN A 185 14.55 -2.61 12.38
C GLN A 185 13.28 -1.93 12.92
N LYS A 186 12.10 -2.47 12.65
CA LYS A 186 10.83 -1.82 13.03
C LYS A 186 9.76 -2.76 13.57
N THR A 187 9.99 -4.09 13.52
CA THR A 187 9.02 -5.10 13.97
C THR A 187 9.50 -5.82 15.23
N ASP A 188 8.58 -6.55 15.87
CA ASP A 188 8.93 -7.52 16.90
C ASP A 188 9.68 -8.69 16.27
N LEU A 189 10.81 -9.06 16.84
CA LEU A 189 11.71 -10.07 16.33
C LEU A 189 11.59 -11.43 17.03
N SER A 190 10.57 -11.63 17.87
CA SER A 190 10.48 -12.85 18.68
C SER A 190 10.40 -14.13 17.83
N THR A 191 9.67 -14.09 16.72
CA THR A 191 9.57 -15.23 15.80
C THR A 191 10.86 -15.48 15.07
N GLU A 192 11.50 -14.42 14.53
CA GLU A 192 12.76 -14.50 13.81
C GLU A 192 13.89 -15.01 14.69
N LEU A 193 13.97 -14.54 15.94
CA LEU A 193 14.97 -15.03 16.90
C LEU A 193 14.73 -16.50 17.27
N LEU A 194 13.46 -16.89 17.50
CA LEU A 194 13.13 -18.28 17.75
C LEU A 194 13.50 -19.21 16.58
N ASP A 195 13.34 -18.75 15.35
CA ASP A 195 13.74 -19.53 14.19
C ASP A 195 15.27 -19.61 14.02
N LEU A 196 16.00 -18.52 14.32
CA LEU A 196 17.47 -18.52 14.35
C LEU A 196 18.01 -19.46 15.45
N MET A 197 17.37 -19.52 16.60
CA MET A 197 17.78 -20.42 17.71
C MET A 197 17.63 -21.92 17.37
N LYS A 198 16.88 -22.27 16.34
CA LYS A 198 16.77 -23.66 15.84
C LYS A 198 17.95 -24.07 14.95
N LEU A 199 18.80 -23.15 14.55
CA LEU A 199 19.97 -23.45 13.72
C LEU A 199 21.02 -24.20 14.54
N ASN A 200 21.70 -25.17 13.91
CA ASN A 200 22.69 -26.02 14.56
C ASN A 200 23.93 -25.28 15.08
N ASP A 201 24.20 -24.10 14.53
CA ASP A 201 25.35 -23.24 14.86
C ASP A 201 25.00 -22.09 15.82
N VAL A 202 23.81 -22.11 16.39
CA VAL A 202 23.33 -21.17 17.42
C VAL A 202 23.05 -21.93 18.71
N SER A 203 23.99 -21.92 19.63
CA SER A 203 23.89 -22.66 20.91
C SER A 203 23.61 -21.76 22.12
N ASN A 204 23.81 -20.47 21.98
CA ASN A 204 23.64 -19.49 23.02
C ASN A 204 23.31 -18.08 22.46
N VAL A 205 23.01 -17.14 23.35
CA VAL A 205 22.67 -15.74 22.97
C VAL A 205 23.83 -15.02 22.28
N GLY A 206 25.08 -15.40 22.58
CA GLY A 206 26.26 -14.83 21.91
C GLY A 206 26.29 -15.21 20.41
N ASP A 207 26.09 -16.49 20.11
CA ASP A 207 26.02 -16.98 18.72
C ASP A 207 24.89 -16.31 17.97
N LEU A 208 23.72 -16.15 18.62
CA LEU A 208 22.56 -15.46 18.04
C LEU A 208 22.88 -14.00 17.71
N ASN A 209 23.54 -13.26 18.62
CA ASN A 209 23.93 -11.88 18.37
C ASN A 209 24.95 -11.77 17.23
N ASN A 210 25.92 -12.69 17.15
CA ASN A 210 26.87 -12.73 16.05
C ASN A 210 26.16 -12.91 14.70
N LYS A 211 25.18 -13.80 14.62
CA LYS A 211 24.35 -13.97 13.39
C LYS A 211 23.59 -12.71 13.01
N LEU A 212 23.02 -12.02 13.98
CA LEU A 212 22.30 -10.76 13.72
C LEU A 212 23.25 -9.64 13.30
N ASP A 213 24.49 -9.62 13.80
CA ASP A 213 25.49 -8.62 13.43
C ASP A 213 26.09 -8.84 12.02
N GLU A 214 25.98 -10.05 11.47
CA GLU A 214 26.35 -10.38 10.09
C GLU A 214 25.38 -9.83 9.04
N LEU A 215 24.18 -9.41 9.46
CA LEU A 215 23.18 -8.83 8.54
C LEU A 215 23.67 -7.48 8.00
N MET A 216 23.33 -7.17 6.74
CA MET A 216 23.69 -5.88 6.12
C MET A 216 23.15 -4.68 6.91
N GLN A 217 22.01 -4.83 7.55
CA GLN A 217 21.36 -3.82 8.40
C GLN A 217 20.84 -4.52 9.67
N PRO A 218 21.72 -4.70 10.68
CA PRO A 218 21.35 -5.40 11.89
C PRO A 218 20.29 -4.64 12.69
N PRO A 219 19.43 -5.36 13.44
CA PRO A 219 18.47 -4.72 14.33
C PRO A 219 19.16 -4.05 15.51
N GLU A 220 18.61 -2.91 15.95
CA GLU A 220 19.11 -2.23 17.14
C GLU A 220 19.02 -3.14 18.38
N PRO A 221 19.94 -3.01 19.35
CA PRO A 221 19.98 -3.85 20.55
C PRO A 221 18.64 -3.89 21.33
N LYS A 222 17.90 -2.77 21.37
CA LYS A 222 16.60 -2.71 22.07
C LYS A 222 15.56 -3.68 21.50
N PHE A 223 15.54 -3.93 20.18
CA PHE A 223 14.63 -4.91 19.55
C PHE A 223 15.02 -6.34 19.91
N ARG A 224 16.34 -6.64 19.91
CA ARG A 224 16.86 -7.95 20.30
C ARG A 224 16.53 -8.27 21.77
N ILE A 225 16.79 -7.32 22.66
CA ILE A 225 16.52 -7.47 24.10
C ILE A 225 15.03 -7.67 24.35
N SER A 226 14.16 -6.88 23.71
CA SER A 226 12.73 -7.02 23.83
C SER A 226 12.25 -8.40 23.39
N ALA A 227 12.71 -8.89 22.24
CA ALA A 227 12.36 -10.21 21.73
C ALA A 227 12.84 -11.34 22.63
N LEU A 228 14.08 -11.27 23.14
CA LEU A 228 14.61 -12.25 24.09
C LEU A 228 13.82 -12.27 25.41
N ASN A 229 13.43 -11.11 25.91
CA ASN A 229 12.57 -11.02 27.12
C ASN A 229 11.20 -11.67 26.90
N ILE A 230 10.59 -11.47 25.72
CA ILE A 230 9.33 -12.14 25.37
C ILE A 230 9.51 -13.65 25.33
N LEU A 231 10.55 -14.14 24.64
CA LEU A 231 10.83 -15.58 24.54
C LEU A 231 11.12 -16.20 25.91
N HIS A 232 11.89 -15.53 26.74
CA HIS A 232 12.16 -15.98 28.11
C HIS A 232 10.88 -16.05 28.97
N ALA A 233 9.97 -15.10 28.80
CA ALA A 233 8.70 -15.10 29.53
C ALA A 233 7.73 -16.20 29.08
N LEU A 234 7.90 -16.70 27.86
CA LEU A 234 7.08 -17.79 27.31
C LEU A 234 7.64 -19.19 27.62
N GLY A 235 8.87 -19.31 28.12
CA GLY A 235 9.56 -20.57 28.45
C GLY A 235 10.56 -20.95 27.38
#